data_e719094d259cbac1a948ead2cb6b88a7
#
_entry.id   e719094d259cbac1a948ead2cb6b88a7
#
_cell.length_a   1.000
_cell.length_b   1.000
_cell.length_c   1.000
_cell.angle_alpha   90.00
_cell.angle_beta   90.00
_cell.angle_gamma   90.00
#
_symmetry.space_group_name_H-M   'P 1'
#
loop_
_entity.id
_entity.type
_entity.pdbx_description
1 polymer ?
#
loop_
_entity_poly.entity_id
_entity_poly.type
_entity_poly.pdbx_seq_one_letter_code
_entity_poly.pdbx_strand_id
1 'polypeptide(L)'
;MLKERTSANKLYLSVASNWSYSKVIPVLEWFASCQIITKNSVADAYGVNAEQLKDSDYRSAIASMLMVADFGIQSLQVRDVDPLLKLSKGAISYLNLETVHTVQDDAGETNTYVLNMAEESDGTNSYFKLIGVIKKALEQGTLLIADEIDAHLHPLLTKHLVMLFNNSDTNHNG
;
A
#
# COMPACT_ATOMS: atom_id res chain seq x y z
N MET A 1 -24.88 8.30 -33.99
CA MET A 1 -25.75 8.19 -32.80
C MET A 1 -25.12 8.68 -31.50
N LEU A 2 -24.11 8.06 -30.89
CA LEU A 2 -23.48 8.60 -29.65
C LEU A 2 -22.67 9.87 -29.89
N LYS A 3 -21.95 9.95 -31.01
CA LYS A 3 -21.17 11.13 -31.40
C LYS A 3 -22.06 12.40 -31.56
N GLU A 4 -23.25 12.27 -32.10
CA GLU A 4 -24.21 13.35 -32.28
C GLU A 4 -24.83 13.81 -30.94
N ARG A 5 -24.83 12.96 -29.93
CA ARG A 5 -25.33 13.24 -28.57
C ARG A 5 -24.25 13.77 -27.61
N THR A 6 -23.00 13.82 -28.08
CA THR A 6 -21.87 14.34 -27.29
C THR A 6 -21.69 15.82 -27.68
N SER A 7 -22.07 16.71 -26.78
CA SER A 7 -21.81 18.14 -26.95
C SER A 7 -20.31 18.43 -26.84
N ALA A 8 -19.83 19.52 -27.47
CA ALA A 8 -18.42 19.87 -27.59
C ALA A 8 -17.69 20.04 -26.22
N ASN A 9 -18.44 20.27 -25.14
CA ASN A 9 -17.94 20.45 -23.79
C ASN A 9 -18.01 19.20 -22.93
N LYS A 10 -18.32 18.02 -23.50
CA LYS A 10 -18.39 16.75 -22.77
C LYS A 10 -17.40 15.73 -23.31
N LEU A 11 -16.78 14.98 -22.41
CA LEU A 11 -15.93 13.87 -22.80
C LEU A 11 -16.79 12.74 -23.38
N TYR A 12 -16.45 12.25 -24.57
CA TYR A 12 -17.16 11.16 -25.23
C TYR A 12 -17.30 9.91 -24.34
N LEU A 13 -16.24 9.56 -23.62
CA LEU A 13 -16.22 8.41 -22.71
C LEU A 13 -17.30 8.52 -21.63
N SER A 14 -17.47 9.70 -21.02
CA SER A 14 -18.50 9.95 -20.00
C SER A 14 -19.91 9.82 -20.57
N VAL A 15 -20.13 10.33 -21.79
CA VAL A 15 -21.43 10.21 -22.46
C VAL A 15 -21.72 8.76 -22.81
N ALA A 16 -20.74 8.04 -23.35
CA ALA A 16 -20.89 6.63 -23.71
C ALA A 16 -21.17 5.75 -22.49
N SER A 17 -20.54 6.05 -21.34
CA SER A 17 -20.80 5.41 -20.05
C SER A 17 -22.24 5.60 -19.60
N ASN A 18 -22.74 6.84 -19.60
CA ASN A 18 -24.11 7.17 -19.21
C ASN A 18 -25.17 6.48 -20.09
N TRP A 19 -24.80 6.15 -21.33
CA TRP A 19 -25.66 5.42 -22.25
C TRP A 19 -25.41 3.90 -22.23
N SER A 20 -24.64 3.39 -21.26
CA SER A 20 -24.33 1.98 -21.09
C SER A 20 -23.76 1.32 -22.37
N TYR A 21 -22.92 2.07 -23.10
CA TYR A 21 -22.32 1.56 -24.33
C TYR A 21 -21.22 0.55 -24.00
N SER A 22 -21.48 -0.71 -24.24
CA SER A 22 -20.66 -1.85 -23.78
C SER A 22 -19.18 -1.78 -24.20
N LYS A 23 -18.87 -1.20 -25.36
CA LYS A 23 -17.48 -1.10 -25.86
C LYS A 23 -16.59 -0.17 -25.03
N VAL A 24 -17.15 0.69 -24.19
CA VAL A 24 -16.35 1.57 -23.30
C VAL A 24 -16.14 0.97 -21.90
N ILE A 25 -16.84 -0.11 -21.58
CA ILE A 25 -16.74 -0.77 -20.26
C ILE A 25 -15.29 -1.15 -19.94
N PRO A 26 -14.53 -1.86 -20.78
CA PRO A 26 -13.15 -2.24 -20.46
C PRO A 26 -12.23 -1.03 -20.20
N VAL A 27 -12.47 0.07 -20.93
CA VAL A 27 -11.70 1.32 -20.74
C VAL A 27 -12.02 1.95 -19.38
N LEU A 28 -13.30 1.96 -19.00
CA LEU A 28 -13.73 2.50 -17.70
C LEU A 28 -13.21 1.63 -16.54
N GLU A 29 -13.26 0.32 -16.68
CA GLU A 29 -12.71 -0.63 -15.70
C GLU A 29 -11.20 -0.43 -15.54
N TRP A 30 -10.47 -0.23 -16.64
CA TRP A 30 -9.05 0.07 -16.58
C TRP A 30 -8.77 1.38 -15.82
N PHE A 31 -9.50 2.48 -16.11
CA PHE A 31 -9.35 3.72 -15.35
C PHE A 31 -9.75 3.55 -13.88
N ALA A 32 -10.78 2.77 -13.59
CA ALA A 32 -11.22 2.49 -12.23
C ALA A 32 -10.21 1.65 -11.44
N SER A 33 -9.38 0.85 -12.13
CA SER A 33 -8.32 0.06 -11.50
C SER A 33 -7.07 0.89 -11.18
N CYS A 34 -6.87 2.05 -11.82
CA CYS A 34 -5.71 2.91 -11.56
C CYS A 34 -5.66 3.34 -10.09
N GLN A 35 -4.47 3.25 -9.50
CA GLN A 35 -4.21 3.73 -8.14
C GLN A 35 -3.62 5.13 -8.22
N ILE A 36 -4.19 6.06 -7.46
CA ILE A 36 -3.69 7.45 -7.39
C ILE A 36 -3.29 7.73 -5.96
N ILE A 37 -2.02 8.05 -5.75
CA ILE A 37 -1.47 8.43 -4.45
C ILE A 37 -1.12 9.91 -4.51
N THR A 38 -1.67 10.68 -3.59
CA THR A 38 -1.31 12.08 -3.38
C THR A 38 -0.87 12.27 -1.93
N LYS A 39 -0.22 13.36 -1.62
CA LYS A 39 0.19 13.72 -0.26
C LYS A 39 -0.93 13.54 0.78
N ASN A 40 -2.14 13.92 0.43
CA ASN A 40 -3.29 13.81 1.33
C ASN A 40 -3.81 12.36 1.40
N SER A 41 -3.73 11.61 0.32
CA SER A 41 -4.19 10.22 0.30
C SER A 41 -3.24 9.25 1.02
N VAL A 42 -1.95 9.59 1.15
CA VAL A 42 -1.01 8.78 1.96
C VAL A 42 -1.40 8.82 3.44
N ALA A 43 -1.94 9.94 3.92
CA ALA A 43 -2.42 10.04 5.30
C ALA A 43 -3.63 9.13 5.58
N ASP A 44 -4.50 8.95 4.58
CA ASP A 44 -5.77 8.21 4.69
C ASP A 44 -5.72 6.80 4.05
N ALA A 45 -4.77 6.56 3.14
CA ALA A 45 -4.65 5.30 2.42
C ALA A 45 -3.80 4.30 3.19
N TYR A 46 -4.46 3.49 3.97
CA TYR A 46 -3.85 2.26 4.45
C TYR A 46 -3.91 1.22 3.33
N GLY A 47 -2.86 1.17 2.50
CA GLY A 47 -2.75 0.20 1.41
C GLY A 47 -2.61 -1.24 1.90
N VAL A 48 -2.17 -1.43 3.15
CA VAL A 48 -2.07 -2.75 3.77
C VAL A 48 -3.43 -3.15 4.33
N ASN A 49 -3.96 -4.28 3.85
CA ASN A 49 -5.23 -4.79 4.34
C ASN A 49 -5.01 -5.53 5.66
N ALA A 50 -5.61 -5.02 6.71
CA ALA A 50 -5.48 -5.56 8.07
C ALA A 50 -6.03 -6.99 8.21
N GLU A 51 -7.10 -7.38 7.49
CA GLU A 51 -7.58 -8.77 7.47
C GLU A 51 -6.58 -9.70 6.78
N GLN A 52 -5.92 -9.24 5.72
CA GLN A 52 -4.88 -10.00 5.04
C GLN A 52 -3.61 -10.15 5.89
N LEU A 53 -3.33 -9.24 6.83
CA LEU A 53 -2.22 -9.39 7.76
C LEU A 53 -2.36 -10.60 8.72
N LYS A 54 -3.54 -11.18 8.83
CA LYS A 54 -3.75 -12.45 9.57
C LYS A 54 -3.16 -13.63 8.82
N ASP A 55 -3.11 -13.56 7.49
CA ASP A 55 -2.39 -14.51 6.65
C ASP A 55 -0.88 -14.37 6.84
N SER A 56 -0.20 -15.49 7.10
CA SER A 56 1.24 -15.52 7.39
C SER A 56 2.08 -15.12 6.18
N ASP A 57 1.68 -15.52 4.99
CA ASP A 57 2.46 -15.31 3.77
C ASP A 57 2.35 -13.85 3.34
N TYR A 58 1.14 -13.27 3.40
CA TYR A 58 0.94 -11.85 3.16
C TYR A 58 1.71 -10.99 4.17
N ARG A 59 1.63 -11.34 5.46
CA ARG A 59 2.34 -10.63 6.53
C ARG A 59 3.85 -10.69 6.35
N SER A 60 4.40 -11.86 5.98
CA SER A 60 5.83 -12.03 5.71
C SER A 60 6.29 -11.23 4.49
N ALA A 61 5.47 -11.16 3.44
CA ALA A 61 5.75 -10.33 2.26
C ALA A 61 5.81 -8.84 2.63
N ILE A 62 4.84 -8.34 3.41
CA ILE A 62 4.84 -6.95 3.89
C ILE A 62 6.06 -6.69 4.80
N ALA A 63 6.39 -7.61 5.72
CA ALA A 63 7.56 -7.49 6.58
C ALA A 63 8.84 -7.39 5.76
N SER A 64 9.02 -8.23 4.74
CA SER A 64 10.20 -8.20 3.86
C SER A 64 10.35 -6.87 3.13
N MET A 65 9.25 -6.27 2.69
CA MET A 65 9.28 -4.93 2.10
C MET A 65 9.63 -3.86 3.13
N LEU A 66 9.12 -3.99 4.37
CA LEU A 66 9.36 -3.04 5.43
C LEU A 66 10.80 -3.04 5.94
N MET A 67 11.47 -4.21 5.94
CA MET A 67 12.88 -4.35 6.31
C MET A 67 13.82 -3.47 5.47
N VAL A 68 13.41 -3.06 4.28
CA VAL A 68 14.17 -2.12 3.44
C VAL A 68 14.14 -0.70 4.03
N ALA A 69 13.05 -0.32 4.70
CA ALA A 69 12.92 0.98 5.35
C ALA A 69 13.66 1.04 6.70
N ASP A 70 13.67 -0.06 7.40
CA ASP A 70 14.30 -0.19 8.71
C ASP A 70 14.92 -1.59 8.87
N PHE A 71 16.24 -1.67 8.82
CA PHE A 71 16.99 -2.93 8.95
C PHE A 71 16.86 -3.59 10.30
N GLY A 72 16.36 -2.89 11.32
CA GLY A 72 16.09 -3.44 12.64
C GLY A 72 14.85 -4.31 12.67
N ILE A 73 13.89 -4.08 11.78
CA ILE A 73 12.64 -4.84 11.70
C ILE A 73 12.92 -6.23 11.12
N GLN A 74 12.54 -7.28 11.83
CA GLN A 74 12.69 -8.66 11.38
C GLN A 74 11.37 -9.30 10.98
N SER A 75 10.29 -8.92 11.63
CA SER A 75 8.97 -9.45 11.32
C SER A 75 7.86 -8.54 11.82
N LEU A 76 6.65 -8.84 11.37
CA LEU A 76 5.42 -8.22 11.83
C LEU A 76 4.60 -9.25 12.62
N GLN A 77 3.99 -8.79 13.70
CA GLN A 77 3.05 -9.57 14.50
C GLN A 77 1.72 -8.85 14.60
N VAL A 78 0.64 -9.62 14.58
CA VAL A 78 -0.70 -9.09 14.86
C VAL A 78 -1.04 -9.52 16.28
N ARG A 79 -1.20 -8.55 17.16
CA ARG A 79 -1.63 -8.82 18.53
C ARG A 79 -3.13 -9.10 18.56
N ASP A 80 -3.53 -10.16 19.25
CA ASP A 80 -4.94 -10.42 19.49
C ASP A 80 -5.57 -9.29 20.32
N VAL A 81 -6.62 -8.70 19.78
CA VAL A 81 -7.37 -7.65 20.48
C VAL A 81 -8.26 -8.30 21.53
N ASP A 82 -8.31 -7.68 22.70
CA ASP A 82 -9.33 -8.00 23.70
C ASP A 82 -10.73 -7.99 23.03
N PRO A 83 -11.51 -9.08 23.17
CA PRO A 83 -12.85 -9.17 22.61
C PRO A 83 -13.76 -8.00 22.95
N LEU A 84 -13.53 -7.31 24.07
CA LEU A 84 -14.28 -6.13 24.50
C LEU A 84 -14.01 -4.89 23.64
N LEU A 85 -12.86 -4.81 22.97
CA LEU A 85 -12.52 -3.71 22.05
C LEU A 85 -13.05 -3.94 20.62
N LYS A 86 -13.56 -5.12 20.30
CA LYS A 86 -14.14 -5.45 18.98
C LYS A 86 -15.47 -4.74 18.67
N LEU A 87 -15.98 -3.90 19.56
CA LEU A 87 -17.27 -3.23 19.41
C LEU A 87 -17.26 -2.00 18.50
N SER A 88 -16.11 -1.50 18.07
CA SER A 88 -16.01 -0.46 17.04
C SER A 88 -15.86 -1.10 15.66
N LYS A 89 -16.99 -1.25 14.95
CA LYS A 89 -17.00 -1.71 13.55
C LYS A 89 -16.12 -0.82 12.69
N GLY A 90 -15.10 -1.41 12.05
CA GLY A 90 -14.52 -0.86 10.81
C GLY A 90 -13.06 -0.45 10.82
N ALA A 91 -12.37 -0.42 11.95
CA ALA A 91 -10.92 -0.24 11.96
C ALA A 91 -10.30 -1.41 12.72
N ILE A 92 -9.63 -2.32 12.00
CA ILE A 92 -8.52 -2.99 12.65
C ILE A 92 -7.57 -1.84 12.95
N SER A 93 -7.65 -1.42 14.19
CA SER A 93 -6.78 -0.38 14.69
C SER A 93 -5.36 -0.89 14.45
N TYR A 94 -4.51 -0.08 13.81
CA TYR A 94 -3.06 -0.34 13.77
C TYR A 94 -2.46 -0.51 15.16
N LEU A 95 -3.25 -0.25 16.20
CA LEU A 95 -2.97 -0.53 17.60
C LEU A 95 -2.64 -2.00 17.89
N ASN A 96 -2.86 -2.91 16.93
CA ASN A 96 -2.62 -4.35 17.08
C ASN A 96 -1.53 -4.88 16.18
N LEU A 97 -0.88 -4.03 15.40
CA LEU A 97 0.25 -4.41 14.59
C LEU A 97 1.53 -4.05 15.34
N GLU A 98 2.38 -5.03 15.52
CA GLU A 98 3.65 -4.91 16.20
C GLU A 98 4.79 -5.27 15.25
N THR A 99 5.89 -4.53 15.34
CA THR A 99 7.16 -4.82 14.68
C THR A 99 8.07 -5.53 15.65
N VAL A 100 8.77 -6.53 15.17
CA VAL A 100 9.79 -7.26 15.93
C VAL A 100 11.16 -6.82 15.47
N HIS A 101 11.95 -6.28 16.36
CA HIS A 101 13.32 -5.80 16.10
C HIS A 101 14.36 -6.69 16.74
N THR A 102 15.52 -6.76 16.10
CA THR A 102 16.71 -7.39 16.68
C THR A 102 17.87 -6.40 16.71
N VAL A 103 18.53 -6.33 17.83
CA VAL A 103 19.74 -5.52 18.03
C VAL A 103 20.83 -6.40 18.61
N GLN A 104 22.04 -6.29 18.07
CA GLN A 104 23.23 -6.84 18.72
C GLN A 104 23.76 -5.83 19.73
N ASP A 105 24.01 -6.30 20.94
CA ASP A 105 24.70 -5.51 21.94
C ASP A 105 26.22 -5.51 21.73
N ASP A 106 26.94 -4.74 22.53
CA ASP A 106 28.40 -4.62 22.45
C ASP A 106 29.12 -5.94 22.75
N ALA A 107 28.44 -6.91 23.37
CA ALA A 107 28.96 -8.26 23.66
C ALA A 107 28.68 -9.24 22.49
N GLY A 108 27.95 -8.80 21.46
CA GLY A 108 27.54 -9.61 20.31
C GLY A 108 26.32 -10.49 20.59
N GLU A 109 25.63 -10.30 21.71
CA GLU A 109 24.38 -10.98 22.00
C GLU A 109 23.23 -10.32 21.25
N THR A 110 22.36 -11.14 20.68
CA THR A 110 21.19 -10.66 19.93
C THR A 110 19.99 -10.54 20.87
N ASN A 111 19.54 -9.31 21.06
CA ASN A 111 18.34 -8.99 21.83
C ASN A 111 17.18 -8.69 20.89
N THR A 112 16.01 -9.19 21.24
CA THR A 112 14.77 -8.96 20.49
C THR A 112 13.83 -8.10 21.31
N TYR A 113 13.24 -7.07 20.69
CA TYR A 113 12.21 -6.25 21.30
C TYR A 113 11.06 -6.01 20.32
N VAL A 114 9.90 -5.69 20.85
CA VAL A 114 8.68 -5.52 20.12
C VAL A 114 8.19 -4.09 20.31
N LEU A 115 7.90 -3.40 19.22
CA LEU A 115 7.29 -2.07 19.22
C LEU A 115 5.91 -2.13 18.59
N ASN A 116 5.00 -1.30 19.07
CA ASN A 116 3.77 -1.06 18.35
C ASN A 116 4.08 -0.30 17.06
N MET A 117 3.41 -0.62 15.94
CA MET A 117 3.62 0.06 14.67
C MET A 117 3.45 1.60 14.78
N ALA A 118 2.60 2.06 15.69
CA ALA A 118 2.42 3.50 15.94
C ALA A 118 3.62 4.17 16.64
N GLU A 119 4.53 3.39 17.23
CA GLU A 119 5.75 3.86 17.91
C GLU A 119 6.95 3.90 16.96
N GLU A 120 6.79 3.37 15.74
CA GLU A 120 7.79 3.44 14.69
C GLU A 120 8.00 4.86 14.18
N SER A 121 9.13 5.09 13.50
CA SER A 121 9.43 6.38 12.90
C SER A 121 8.35 6.82 11.90
N ASP A 122 8.19 8.14 11.70
CA ASP A 122 7.29 8.69 10.70
C ASP A 122 7.62 8.15 9.29
N GLY A 123 8.90 7.96 8.97
CA GLY A 123 9.36 7.40 7.71
C GLY A 123 8.93 5.94 7.53
N THR A 124 9.11 5.11 8.56
CA THR A 124 8.67 3.70 8.60
C THR A 124 7.16 3.62 8.44
N ASN A 125 6.42 4.43 9.18
CA ASN A 125 4.97 4.51 9.10
C ASN A 125 4.47 4.96 7.72
N SER A 126 5.11 5.96 7.12
CA SER A 126 4.77 6.45 5.78
C SER A 126 5.04 5.40 4.72
N TYR A 127 6.18 4.71 4.82
CA TYR A 127 6.52 3.62 3.92
C TYR A 127 5.55 2.44 4.06
N PHE A 128 5.21 2.05 5.28
CA PHE A 128 4.23 0.98 5.54
C PHE A 128 2.87 1.24 4.87
N LYS A 129 2.40 2.48 4.89
CA LYS A 129 1.15 2.86 4.20
C LYS A 129 1.25 2.68 2.69
N LEU A 130 2.41 3.00 2.11
CA LEU A 130 2.63 2.93 0.67
C LEU A 130 2.81 1.51 0.15
N ILE A 131 3.52 0.64 0.88
CA ILE A 131 3.87 -0.70 0.37
C ILE A 131 2.64 -1.55 0.06
N GLY A 132 1.53 -1.39 0.79
CA GLY A 132 0.30 -2.11 0.51
C GLY A 132 -0.32 -1.72 -0.83
N VAL A 133 -0.34 -0.43 -1.17
CA VAL A 133 -0.83 0.07 -2.46
C VAL A 133 0.08 -0.38 -3.58
N ILE A 134 1.41 -0.29 -3.37
CA ILE A 134 2.41 -0.70 -4.35
C ILE A 134 2.35 -2.20 -4.61
N LYS A 135 2.30 -3.03 -3.55
CA LYS A 135 2.14 -4.46 -3.66
C LYS A 135 0.91 -4.82 -4.50
N LYS A 136 -0.22 -4.20 -4.20
CA LYS A 136 -1.46 -4.40 -4.96
C LYS A 136 -1.32 -3.99 -6.42
N ALA A 137 -0.69 -2.86 -6.71
CA ALA A 137 -0.48 -2.39 -8.08
C ALA A 137 0.40 -3.37 -8.88
N LEU A 138 1.49 -3.87 -8.29
CA LEU A 138 2.38 -4.85 -8.90
C LEU A 138 1.68 -6.19 -9.17
N GLU A 139 0.91 -6.70 -8.20
CA GLU A 139 0.19 -7.97 -8.33
C GLU A 139 -0.92 -7.92 -9.38
N GLN A 140 -1.59 -6.79 -9.51
CA GLN A 140 -2.72 -6.61 -10.42
C GLN A 140 -2.32 -6.05 -11.79
N GLY A 141 -1.05 -5.64 -11.97
CA GLY A 141 -0.59 -4.98 -13.19
C GLY A 141 -1.34 -3.67 -13.46
N THR A 142 -1.66 -2.89 -12.42
CA THR A 142 -2.43 -1.67 -12.55
C THR A 142 -1.51 -0.44 -12.57
N LEU A 143 -1.94 0.62 -13.27
CA LEU A 143 -1.22 1.88 -13.27
C LEU A 143 -1.25 2.53 -11.90
N LEU A 144 -0.07 2.88 -11.38
CA LEU A 144 0.10 3.68 -10.18
C LEU A 144 0.56 5.08 -10.57
N ILE A 145 -0.21 6.08 -10.17
CA ILE A 145 0.14 7.50 -10.31
C ILE A 145 0.42 8.02 -8.91
N ALA A 146 1.65 8.47 -8.67
CA ALA A 146 2.05 9.00 -7.37
C ALA A 146 2.57 10.43 -7.52
N ASP A 147 1.97 11.35 -6.76
CA ASP A 147 2.39 12.75 -6.69
C ASP A 147 3.07 13.00 -5.34
N GLU A 148 4.23 13.67 -5.35
CA GLU A 148 5.04 13.98 -4.16
C GLU A 148 5.38 12.75 -3.29
N ILE A 149 5.61 11.57 -3.90
CA ILE A 149 5.90 10.32 -3.18
C ILE A 149 7.15 10.43 -2.30
N ASP A 150 8.08 11.31 -2.67
CA ASP A 150 9.33 11.58 -1.98
C ASP A 150 9.19 12.53 -0.79
N ALA A 151 8.06 13.23 -0.64
CA ALA A 151 7.90 14.27 0.38
C ALA A 151 8.02 13.74 1.82
N HIS A 152 7.76 12.44 2.03
CA HIS A 152 7.76 11.80 3.35
C HIS A 152 8.68 10.58 3.44
N LEU A 153 9.45 10.31 2.38
CA LEU A 153 10.35 9.16 2.32
C LEU A 153 11.81 9.61 2.20
N HIS A 154 12.69 8.85 2.81
CA HIS A 154 14.12 9.00 2.52
C HIS A 154 14.39 8.67 1.03
N PRO A 155 15.28 9.41 0.34
CA PRO A 155 15.54 9.21 -1.09
C PRO A 155 15.87 7.76 -1.49
N LEU A 156 16.50 7.00 -0.61
CA LEU A 156 16.80 5.58 -0.85
C LEU A 156 15.53 4.74 -0.91
N LEU A 157 14.51 5.05 -0.10
CA LEU A 157 13.22 4.37 -0.14
C LEU A 157 12.45 4.69 -1.41
N THR A 158 12.43 5.97 -1.81
CA THR A 158 11.84 6.37 -3.09
C THR A 158 12.50 5.64 -4.26
N LYS A 159 13.83 5.57 -4.27
CA LYS A 159 14.57 4.79 -5.26
C LYS A 159 14.19 3.32 -5.23
N HIS A 160 14.09 2.72 -4.06
CA HIS A 160 13.70 1.31 -3.92
C HIS A 160 12.29 1.07 -4.51
N LEU A 161 11.32 1.93 -4.21
CA LEU A 161 9.97 1.82 -4.77
C LEU A 161 9.97 1.83 -6.30
N VAL A 162 10.72 2.76 -6.92
CA VAL A 162 10.86 2.81 -8.38
C VAL A 162 11.51 1.52 -8.94
N MET A 163 12.50 0.98 -8.22
CA MET A 163 13.15 -0.27 -8.62
C MET A 163 12.20 -1.48 -8.60
N LEU A 164 11.21 -1.52 -7.68
CA LEU A 164 10.21 -2.60 -7.66
C LEU A 164 9.41 -2.67 -8.96
N PHE A 165 9.07 -1.51 -9.55
CA PHE A 165 8.34 -1.46 -10.82
C PHE A 165 9.21 -1.79 -12.03
N ASN A 166 10.53 -1.54 -11.96
CA ASN A 166 11.46 -1.78 -13.06
C ASN A 166 12.09 -3.19 -13.02
N ASN A 167 11.84 -3.96 -11.98
CA ASN A 167 12.37 -5.31 -11.82
C ASN A 167 11.33 -6.36 -12.24
N SER A 168 11.69 -7.16 -13.26
CA SER A 168 10.82 -8.25 -13.76
C SER A 168 10.49 -9.31 -12.72
N ASP A 169 11.35 -9.49 -11.70
CA ASP A 169 11.09 -10.46 -10.61
C ASP A 169 10.02 -9.99 -9.63
N THR A 170 9.73 -8.69 -9.59
CA THR A 170 8.70 -8.09 -8.74
C THR A 170 7.50 -7.61 -9.53
N ASN A 171 7.72 -7.15 -10.76
CA ASN A 171 6.69 -6.65 -11.67
C ASN A 171 6.50 -7.61 -12.86
N HIS A 172 5.75 -8.67 -12.65
CA HIS A 172 5.49 -9.68 -13.67
C HIS A 172 4.50 -9.23 -14.75
N ASN A 173 3.80 -8.12 -14.53
CA ASN A 173 2.70 -7.63 -15.37
C ASN A 173 3.02 -6.33 -16.13
N GLY A 174 4.20 -5.74 -15.94
CA GLY A 174 4.57 -4.44 -16.50
C GLY A 174 5.69 -4.47 -17.51
#